data_3e2e706a354b4dcddaf8f0a0f0f5226f
#
_entry.id   3e2e706a354b4dcddaf8f0a0f0f5226f
#
_cell.length_a   1.000
_cell.length_b   1.000
_cell.length_c   1.000
_cell.angle_alpha   90.00
_cell.angle_beta   90.00
_cell.angle_gamma   90.00
#
_symmetry.space_group_name_H-M   'P 1'
#
loop_
_entity.id
_entity.type
_entity.pdbx_description
1 polymer ?
#
loop_
_entity_poly.entity_id
_entity_poly.type
_entity_poly.pdbx_seq_one_letter_code
_entity_poly.pdbx_strand_id
1 'polypeptide(L)'
;MDKHATAETLPPPPDESGHRVRWSGLSLIFDERTLNALVTEFVDRIPDLKDLRIAVTPGELAATVVVHRFGVALSAKATLSQLRLKDGFLAFVLDKVQALSFIPIPDQLLSYLVAKAPPGLLTYYAQDRIMVVNLNDWMPPGVDLSLERTVFERGALTLHFAAGSYDLTEVLEAEWEGEE
;
A
#
# COMPACT_ATOMS: atom_id res chain seq x y z
N MET A 1 27.60 -34.94 22.43
CA MET A 1 26.90 -33.72 22.88
C MET A 1 27.60 -32.56 22.21
N ASP A 2 27.23 -32.27 20.96
CA ASP A 2 27.84 -31.20 20.18
C ASP A 2 26.89 -29.99 20.17
N LYS A 3 27.32 -28.93 20.81
CA LYS A 3 26.67 -27.62 20.76
C LYS A 3 27.06 -26.97 19.44
N HIS A 4 26.20 -27.03 18.45
CA HIS A 4 26.27 -26.11 17.31
C HIS A 4 25.95 -24.71 17.81
N ALA A 5 26.99 -23.93 18.06
CA ALA A 5 26.86 -22.48 18.20
C ALA A 5 26.49 -21.93 16.83
N THR A 6 25.27 -21.44 16.69
CA THR A 6 24.83 -20.67 15.55
C THR A 6 25.67 -19.40 15.52
N ALA A 7 26.55 -19.29 14.55
CA ALA A 7 27.34 -18.07 14.33
C ALA A 7 26.33 -16.96 13.97
N GLU A 8 26.13 -16.05 14.88
CA GLU A 8 25.41 -14.80 14.68
C GLU A 8 26.23 -13.99 13.68
N THR A 9 25.78 -13.94 12.45
CA THR A 9 26.45 -13.20 11.36
C THR A 9 26.32 -11.72 11.72
N LEU A 10 27.39 -11.11 12.20
CA LEU A 10 27.47 -9.67 12.41
C LEU A 10 27.11 -8.95 11.10
N PRO A 11 26.28 -7.90 11.16
CA PRO A 11 25.99 -7.09 9.97
C PRO A 11 27.30 -6.53 9.40
N PRO A 12 27.40 -6.38 8.07
CA PRO A 12 28.59 -5.83 7.44
C PRO A 12 28.90 -4.43 8.02
N PRO A 13 30.17 -4.03 8.08
CA PRO A 13 30.57 -2.71 8.59
C PRO A 13 29.83 -1.61 7.81
N PRO A 14 29.51 -0.49 8.47
CA PRO A 14 28.83 0.62 7.81
C PRO A 14 29.68 1.12 6.62
N ASP A 15 29.05 1.22 5.47
CA ASP A 15 29.64 1.84 4.29
C ASP A 15 29.90 3.32 4.61
N GLU A 16 31.12 3.83 4.41
CA GLU A 16 31.55 5.16 4.85
C GLU A 16 30.94 6.32 4.02
N SER A 17 30.03 6.04 3.07
CA SER A 17 29.59 6.99 2.06
C SER A 17 28.09 7.32 2.08
N GLY A 18 27.46 7.51 3.24
CA GLY A 18 26.08 7.99 3.24
C GLY A 18 25.42 8.04 4.60
N HIS A 19 24.56 9.02 4.80
CA HIS A 19 23.71 9.14 5.98
C HIS A 19 22.54 8.16 5.88
N ARG A 20 22.76 6.89 6.23
CA ARG A 20 21.78 5.82 6.04
C ARG A 20 21.28 5.25 7.37
N VAL A 21 19.96 5.29 7.58
CA VAL A 21 19.27 4.57 8.66
C VAL A 21 18.95 3.16 8.18
N ARG A 22 19.22 2.14 8.99
CA ARG A 22 18.92 0.74 8.70
C ARG A 22 18.08 0.15 9.82
N TRP A 23 17.16 -0.77 9.46
CA TRP A 23 16.39 -1.57 10.41
C TRP A 23 16.46 -3.06 10.05
N SER A 24 16.41 -3.92 11.06
CA SER A 24 16.37 -5.37 10.91
C SER A 24 14.94 -5.93 10.86
N GLY A 25 13.95 -5.10 11.15
CA GLY A 25 12.52 -5.37 11.09
C GLY A 25 11.77 -4.15 11.60
N LEU A 26 10.68 -3.83 10.92
CA LEU A 26 9.80 -2.71 11.24
C LEU A 26 8.36 -3.22 11.26
N SER A 27 7.58 -2.83 12.27
CA SER A 27 6.15 -3.12 12.29
C SER A 27 5.37 -1.82 12.44
N LEU A 28 4.44 -1.59 11.52
CA LEU A 28 3.52 -0.47 11.57
C LEU A 28 2.11 -1.00 11.83
N ILE A 29 1.41 -0.37 12.76
CA ILE A 29 0.02 -0.69 13.10
C ILE A 29 -0.86 0.47 12.67
N PHE A 30 -1.82 0.19 11.80
CA PHE A 30 -2.81 1.13 11.34
C PHE A 30 -4.17 0.73 11.90
N ASP A 31 -4.81 1.60 12.67
CA ASP A 31 -6.21 1.43 12.98
C ASP A 31 -7.09 1.75 11.74
N GLU A 32 -8.31 1.26 11.76
CA GLU A 32 -9.26 1.45 10.64
C GLU A 32 -9.53 2.94 10.37
N ARG A 33 -9.50 3.80 11.40
CA ARG A 33 -9.67 5.23 11.25
C ARG A 33 -8.53 5.86 10.47
N THR A 34 -7.30 5.51 10.80
CA THR A 34 -6.10 6.00 10.09
C THR A 34 -6.09 5.52 8.65
N LEU A 35 -6.42 4.24 8.40
CA LEU A 35 -6.53 3.71 7.03
C LEU A 35 -7.57 4.49 6.22
N ASN A 36 -8.74 4.77 6.81
CA ASN A 36 -9.78 5.52 6.11
C ASN A 36 -9.40 6.98 5.88
N ALA A 37 -8.62 7.61 6.77
CA ALA A 37 -8.08 8.95 6.54
C ALA A 37 -7.11 8.98 5.34
N LEU A 38 -6.20 7.99 5.25
CA LEU A 38 -5.26 7.87 4.13
C LEU A 38 -5.98 7.66 2.80
N VAL A 39 -6.99 6.78 2.76
CA VAL A 39 -7.71 6.53 1.50
C VAL A 39 -8.59 7.72 1.08
N THR A 40 -8.98 8.59 1.99
CA THR A 40 -9.73 9.82 1.65
C THR A 40 -8.90 10.74 0.75
N GLU A 41 -7.63 10.95 1.05
CA GLU A 41 -6.73 11.74 0.18
C GLU A 41 -6.60 11.11 -1.22
N PHE A 42 -6.67 9.78 -1.29
CA PHE A 42 -6.62 9.05 -2.54
C PHE A 42 -7.90 9.23 -3.37
N VAL A 43 -9.06 9.21 -2.71
CA VAL A 43 -10.38 9.42 -3.34
C VAL A 43 -10.42 10.75 -4.08
N ASP A 44 -9.92 11.81 -3.46
CA ASP A 44 -9.97 13.16 -4.03
C ASP A 44 -9.18 13.31 -5.34
N ARG A 45 -8.27 12.38 -5.61
CA ARG A 45 -7.45 12.37 -6.84
C ARG A 45 -8.09 11.62 -8.00
N ILE A 46 -9.16 10.86 -7.77
CA ILE A 46 -9.81 10.05 -8.79
C ILE A 46 -11.20 10.60 -9.09
N PRO A 47 -11.41 11.24 -10.25
CA PRO A 47 -12.73 11.70 -10.68
C PRO A 47 -13.75 10.55 -10.68
N ASP A 48 -15.01 10.86 -10.36
CA ASP A 48 -16.13 9.92 -10.26
C ASP A 48 -16.08 8.94 -9.06
N LEU A 49 -14.95 8.80 -8.35
CA LEU A 49 -14.87 8.10 -7.08
C LEU A 49 -15.40 9.03 -5.97
N LYS A 50 -16.43 8.59 -5.25
CA LYS A 50 -17.12 9.43 -4.26
C LYS A 50 -16.83 9.01 -2.83
N ASP A 51 -16.62 7.73 -2.62
CA ASP A 51 -16.28 7.19 -1.31
C ASP A 51 -15.45 5.92 -1.48
N LEU A 52 -14.46 5.76 -0.62
CA LEU A 52 -13.68 4.53 -0.47
C LEU A 52 -13.50 4.28 1.02
N ARG A 53 -13.99 3.15 1.49
CA ARG A 53 -13.90 2.75 2.89
C ARG A 53 -13.19 1.43 3.03
N ILE A 54 -12.29 1.39 3.97
CA ILE A 54 -11.57 0.19 4.38
C ILE A 54 -12.18 -0.31 5.69
N ALA A 55 -12.46 -1.60 5.76
CA ALA A 55 -12.84 -2.29 6.98
C ALA A 55 -11.87 -3.44 7.25
N VAL A 56 -11.40 -3.54 8.49
CA VAL A 56 -10.46 -4.58 8.92
C VAL A 56 -11.15 -5.50 9.91
N THR A 57 -11.26 -6.76 9.54
CA THR A 57 -11.79 -7.81 10.41
C THR A 57 -10.75 -8.92 10.56
N PRO A 58 -10.83 -9.79 11.57
CA PRO A 58 -9.87 -10.87 11.73
C PRO A 58 -9.72 -11.71 10.47
N GLY A 59 -8.50 -11.69 9.90
CA GLY A 59 -8.14 -12.42 8.68
C GLY A 59 -8.61 -11.80 7.37
N GLU A 60 -9.29 -10.64 7.37
CA GLU A 60 -9.84 -10.04 6.15
C GLU A 60 -9.69 -8.52 6.14
N LEU A 61 -9.23 -7.99 5.01
CA LEU A 61 -9.24 -6.57 4.67
C LEU A 61 -10.25 -6.36 3.54
N ALA A 62 -11.27 -5.56 3.77
CA ALA A 62 -12.30 -5.28 2.78
C ALA A 62 -12.29 -3.80 2.39
N ALA A 63 -12.48 -3.52 1.10
CA ALA A 63 -12.70 -2.19 0.56
C ALA A 63 -14.12 -2.07 0.03
N THR A 64 -14.81 -1.00 0.39
CA THR A 64 -16.09 -0.61 -0.18
C THR A 64 -15.90 0.67 -0.97
N VAL A 65 -16.27 0.67 -2.24
CA VAL A 65 -16.14 1.80 -3.15
C VAL A 65 -17.50 2.28 -3.62
N VAL A 66 -17.67 3.60 -3.73
CA VAL A 66 -18.84 4.24 -4.33
C VAL A 66 -18.39 5.10 -5.51
N VAL A 67 -18.94 4.82 -6.67
CA VAL A 67 -18.66 5.53 -7.94
C VAL A 67 -19.93 6.14 -8.47
N HIS A 68 -19.87 7.38 -8.95
CA HIS A 68 -20.95 8.01 -9.67
C HIS A 68 -20.71 7.90 -11.17
N ARG A 69 -21.65 7.26 -11.88
CA ARG A 69 -21.60 7.14 -13.31
C ARG A 69 -22.99 7.37 -13.92
N PHE A 70 -23.10 8.26 -14.90
CA PHE A 70 -24.36 8.61 -15.57
C PHE A 70 -25.48 9.01 -14.59
N GLY A 71 -25.15 9.72 -13.50
CA GLY A 71 -26.12 10.15 -12.49
C GLY A 71 -26.55 9.05 -11.50
N VAL A 72 -25.97 7.85 -11.60
CA VAL A 72 -26.28 6.72 -10.70
C VAL A 72 -25.08 6.43 -9.80
N ALA A 73 -25.34 6.24 -8.51
CA ALA A 73 -24.34 5.75 -7.57
C ALA A 73 -24.22 4.22 -7.67
N LEU A 74 -23.05 3.74 -8.01
CA LEU A 74 -22.72 2.32 -8.02
C LEU A 74 -21.81 2.02 -6.80
N SER A 75 -22.17 1.02 -6.02
CA SER A 75 -21.42 0.62 -4.84
C SER A 75 -20.92 -0.80 -4.97
N ALA A 76 -19.65 -1.00 -4.65
CA ALA A 76 -19.00 -2.30 -4.69
C ALA A 76 -18.20 -2.57 -3.43
N LYS A 77 -18.13 -3.83 -3.04
CA LYS A 77 -17.24 -4.32 -1.98
C LYS A 77 -16.29 -5.37 -2.57
N ALA A 78 -15.03 -5.28 -2.21
CA ALA A 78 -14.03 -6.30 -2.52
C ALA A 78 -13.24 -6.67 -1.27
N THR A 79 -12.81 -7.92 -1.18
CA THR A 79 -11.80 -8.35 -0.21
C THR A 79 -10.43 -8.17 -0.85
N LEU A 80 -9.49 -7.60 -0.11
CA LEU A 80 -8.12 -7.42 -0.54
C LEU A 80 -7.27 -8.52 0.10
N SER A 81 -6.53 -9.25 -0.72
CA SER A 81 -5.65 -10.31 -0.27
C SER A 81 -4.26 -10.18 -0.89
N GLN A 82 -3.31 -10.97 -0.39
CA GLN A 82 -1.95 -11.05 -0.91
C GLN A 82 -1.26 -9.68 -1.04
N LEU A 83 -1.43 -8.82 -0.02
CA LEU A 83 -0.77 -7.52 0.00
C LEU A 83 0.74 -7.67 -0.11
N ARG A 84 1.34 -6.93 -1.03
CA ARG A 84 2.78 -6.84 -1.23
C ARG A 84 3.16 -5.38 -1.44
N LEU A 85 4.20 -4.94 -0.76
CA LEU A 85 4.82 -3.64 -1.00
C LEU A 85 6.29 -3.88 -1.33
N LYS A 86 6.73 -3.34 -2.44
CA LYS A 86 8.12 -3.36 -2.86
C LYS A 86 8.38 -2.20 -3.82
N ASP A 87 9.54 -1.55 -3.67
CA ASP A 87 10.00 -0.47 -4.57
C ASP A 87 8.95 0.64 -4.77
N GLY A 88 8.21 0.99 -3.70
CA GLY A 88 7.13 1.98 -3.74
C GLY A 88 5.84 1.52 -4.42
N PHE A 89 5.73 0.25 -4.83
CA PHE A 89 4.51 -0.29 -5.42
C PHE A 89 3.77 -1.19 -4.45
N LEU A 90 2.51 -0.85 -4.14
CA LEU A 90 1.61 -1.68 -3.36
C LEU A 90 0.75 -2.51 -4.32
N ALA A 91 0.91 -3.83 -4.29
CA ALA A 91 0.11 -4.77 -5.06
C ALA A 91 -0.81 -5.58 -4.14
N PHE A 92 -2.02 -5.88 -4.60
CA PHE A 92 -2.96 -6.75 -3.92
C PHE A 92 -3.92 -7.42 -4.90
N VAL A 93 -4.46 -8.57 -4.50
CA VAL A 93 -5.49 -9.28 -5.27
C VAL A 93 -6.88 -8.82 -4.80
N LEU A 94 -7.76 -8.55 -5.75
CA LEU A 94 -9.18 -8.25 -5.50
C LEU A 94 -9.99 -9.54 -5.50
N ASP A 95 -10.23 -10.08 -4.31
CA ASP A 95 -11.08 -11.24 -4.13
C ASP A 95 -12.54 -10.84 -3.89
N LYS A 96 -13.47 -11.76 -4.18
CA LYS A 96 -14.89 -11.64 -3.82
C LYS A 96 -15.50 -10.27 -4.15
N VAL A 97 -15.21 -9.74 -5.33
CA VAL A 97 -15.80 -8.47 -5.77
C VAL A 97 -17.31 -8.63 -5.89
N GLN A 98 -18.06 -7.86 -5.10
CA GLN A 98 -19.52 -7.92 -5.02
C GLN A 98 -20.10 -6.52 -5.26
N ALA A 99 -21.10 -6.44 -6.14
CA ALA A 99 -21.95 -5.26 -6.20
C ALA A 99 -22.87 -5.21 -4.98
N LEU A 100 -22.96 -4.07 -4.34
CA LEU A 100 -23.95 -3.81 -3.27
C LEU A 100 -25.31 -3.42 -3.87
N SER A 101 -25.38 -3.24 -5.18
CA SER A 101 -26.61 -3.14 -6.00
C SER A 101 -26.71 -4.39 -6.88
N PHE A 102 -27.91 -4.76 -7.30
CA PHE A 102 -28.20 -5.99 -8.08
C PHE A 102 -27.50 -6.08 -9.46
N ILE A 103 -26.57 -5.19 -9.74
CA ILE A 103 -25.81 -5.15 -10.99
C ILE A 103 -24.43 -5.76 -10.73
N PRO A 104 -24.07 -6.87 -11.41
CA PRO A 104 -22.71 -7.39 -11.33
C PRO A 104 -21.74 -6.30 -11.78
N ILE A 105 -20.65 -6.11 -11.03
CA ILE A 105 -19.60 -5.17 -11.42
C ILE A 105 -18.74 -5.87 -12.45
N PRO A 106 -18.81 -5.47 -13.71
CA PRO A 106 -17.90 -5.98 -14.71
C PRO A 106 -16.48 -5.51 -14.39
N ASP A 107 -15.45 -6.29 -14.74
CA ASP A 107 -14.04 -5.86 -14.73
C ASP A 107 -13.84 -4.52 -15.47
N GLN A 108 -14.76 -4.19 -16.36
CA GLN A 108 -14.88 -2.90 -17.03
C GLN A 108 -15.02 -1.70 -16.09
N LEU A 109 -15.65 -1.85 -14.91
CA LEU A 109 -15.74 -0.76 -13.94
C LEU A 109 -14.38 -0.50 -13.28
N LEU A 110 -13.66 -1.57 -12.92
CA LEU A 110 -12.30 -1.44 -12.36
C LEU A 110 -11.36 -0.83 -13.41
N SER A 111 -11.42 -1.29 -14.65
CA SER A 111 -10.66 -0.72 -15.75
C SER A 111 -11.02 0.76 -16.00
N TYR A 112 -12.30 1.11 -15.86
CA TYR A 112 -12.75 2.50 -15.95
C TYR A 112 -12.17 3.38 -14.85
N LEU A 113 -12.17 2.92 -13.58
CA LEU A 113 -11.58 3.65 -12.45
C LEU A 113 -10.09 3.87 -12.66
N VAL A 114 -9.37 2.84 -13.11
CA VAL A 114 -7.94 2.94 -13.45
C VAL A 114 -7.70 3.98 -14.54
N ALA A 115 -8.54 3.98 -15.60
CA ALA A 115 -8.42 4.95 -16.69
C ALA A 115 -8.73 6.40 -16.26
N LYS A 116 -9.43 6.60 -15.13
CA LYS A 116 -9.75 7.91 -14.56
C LYS A 116 -8.73 8.37 -13.52
N ALA A 117 -7.96 7.46 -12.96
CA ALA A 117 -6.89 7.79 -12.05
C ALA A 117 -5.78 8.59 -12.76
N PRO A 118 -5.00 9.40 -12.03
CA PRO A 118 -3.80 10.03 -12.57
C PRO A 118 -2.90 9.00 -13.27
N PRO A 119 -2.28 9.36 -14.41
CA PRO A 119 -1.39 8.45 -15.13
C PRO A 119 -0.32 7.87 -14.22
N GLY A 120 -0.12 6.56 -14.26
CA GLY A 120 0.89 5.86 -13.46
C GLY A 120 0.52 5.60 -12.00
N LEU A 121 -0.61 6.12 -11.50
CA LEU A 121 -1.04 5.91 -10.11
C LEU A 121 -1.59 4.50 -9.89
N LEU A 122 -2.44 4.02 -10.79
CA LEU A 122 -3.10 2.72 -10.71
C LEU A 122 -2.83 1.88 -11.96
N THR A 123 -2.62 0.59 -11.73
CA THR A 123 -2.60 -0.42 -12.80
C THR A 123 -3.45 -1.61 -12.37
N TYR A 124 -4.31 -2.10 -13.26
CA TYR A 124 -5.16 -3.26 -13.02
C TYR A 124 -4.90 -4.37 -14.03
N TYR A 125 -4.52 -5.54 -13.53
CA TYR A 125 -4.32 -6.77 -14.31
C TYR A 125 -5.56 -7.63 -14.18
N ALA A 126 -6.47 -7.52 -15.15
CA ALA A 126 -7.81 -8.12 -15.07
C ALA A 126 -7.78 -9.66 -15.00
N GLN A 127 -6.82 -10.32 -15.66
CA GLN A 127 -6.70 -11.78 -15.67
C GLN A 127 -6.44 -12.34 -14.27
N ASP A 128 -5.59 -11.68 -13.50
CA ASP A 128 -5.17 -12.11 -12.16
C ASP A 128 -5.90 -11.35 -11.05
N ARG A 129 -6.75 -10.37 -11.42
CA ARG A 129 -7.41 -9.43 -10.51
C ARG A 129 -6.44 -8.69 -9.59
N ILE A 130 -5.24 -8.43 -10.07
CA ILE A 130 -4.23 -7.71 -9.31
C ILE A 130 -4.38 -6.21 -9.56
N MET A 131 -4.51 -5.46 -8.46
CA MET A 131 -4.38 -4.01 -8.47
C MET A 131 -2.99 -3.63 -7.98
N VAL A 132 -2.35 -2.71 -8.68
CA VAL A 132 -1.08 -2.12 -8.30
C VAL A 132 -1.27 -0.61 -8.13
N VAL A 133 -0.85 -0.11 -6.98
CA VAL A 133 -0.84 1.31 -6.63
C VAL A 133 0.60 1.79 -6.56
N ASN A 134 0.93 2.83 -7.29
CA ASN A 134 2.22 3.49 -7.20
C ASN A 134 2.19 4.48 -6.01
N LEU A 135 2.99 4.23 -5.00
CA LEU A 135 3.09 5.05 -3.79
C LEU A 135 4.35 5.94 -3.78
N ASN A 136 5.14 5.97 -4.86
CA ASN A 136 6.41 6.71 -4.87
C ASN A 136 6.24 8.20 -4.57
N ASP A 137 5.10 8.80 -4.97
CA ASP A 137 4.81 10.22 -4.66
C ASP A 137 4.47 10.47 -3.17
N TRP A 138 4.23 9.43 -2.39
CA TRP A 138 3.91 9.50 -0.95
C TRP A 138 5.02 8.93 -0.07
N MET A 139 5.96 8.22 -0.66
CA MET A 139 7.10 7.67 0.07
C MET A 139 8.26 8.66 0.04
N PRO A 140 8.95 8.88 1.15
CA PRO A 140 10.17 9.67 1.14
C PRO A 140 11.19 9.06 0.16
N PRO A 141 11.92 9.88 -0.60
CA PRO A 141 12.97 9.38 -1.48
C PRO A 141 14.02 8.60 -0.68
N GLY A 142 14.61 7.57 -1.27
CA GLY A 142 15.64 6.76 -0.62
C GLY A 142 15.13 5.75 0.42
N VAL A 143 13.80 5.60 0.60
CA VAL A 143 13.22 4.59 1.48
C VAL A 143 13.05 3.26 0.75
N ASP A 144 13.73 2.23 1.24
CA ASP A 144 13.55 0.84 0.79
C ASP A 144 12.69 0.08 1.81
N LEU A 145 11.41 -0.12 1.45
CA LEU A 145 10.43 -0.86 2.24
C LEU A 145 9.92 -2.07 1.46
N SER A 146 10.10 -3.25 2.02
CA SER A 146 9.55 -4.49 1.51
C SER A 146 8.64 -5.13 2.54
N LEU A 147 7.36 -5.34 2.17
CA LEU A 147 6.38 -5.97 3.04
C LEU A 147 6.63 -7.47 3.11
N GLU A 148 6.85 -7.99 4.31
CA GLU A 148 7.08 -9.41 4.57
C GLU A 148 5.78 -10.13 4.93
N ARG A 149 4.99 -9.53 5.82
CA ARG A 149 3.77 -10.13 6.35
C ARG A 149 2.74 -9.07 6.75
N THR A 150 1.47 -9.43 6.61
CA THR A 150 0.32 -8.66 7.11
C THR A 150 -0.44 -9.45 8.16
N VAL A 151 -0.95 -8.76 9.19
CA VAL A 151 -1.84 -9.33 10.20
C VAL A 151 -3.09 -8.46 10.27
N PHE A 152 -4.25 -9.10 10.12
CA PHE A 152 -5.55 -8.44 10.17
C PHE A 152 -6.21 -8.80 11.51
N GLU A 153 -6.43 -7.80 12.34
CA GLU A 153 -7.16 -7.89 13.60
C GLU A 153 -8.45 -7.09 13.52
N ARG A 154 -9.25 -7.11 14.58
CA ARG A 154 -10.48 -6.31 14.58
C ARG A 154 -10.16 -4.82 14.62
N GLY A 155 -10.42 -4.12 13.52
CA GLY A 155 -10.20 -2.68 13.38
C GLY A 155 -8.74 -2.26 13.27
N ALA A 156 -7.80 -3.20 13.05
CA ALA A 156 -6.38 -2.90 12.94
C ALA A 156 -5.67 -3.77 11.88
N LEU A 157 -4.80 -3.14 11.12
CA LEU A 157 -3.89 -3.76 10.17
C LEU A 157 -2.46 -3.58 10.67
N THR A 158 -1.75 -4.69 10.88
CA THR A 158 -0.32 -4.67 11.17
C THR A 158 0.47 -5.08 9.93
N LEU A 159 1.38 -4.22 9.51
CA LEU A 159 2.33 -4.46 8.42
C LEU A 159 3.70 -4.76 9.02
N HIS A 160 4.26 -5.91 8.72
CA HIS A 160 5.63 -6.29 9.07
C HIS A 160 6.51 -6.16 7.84
N PHE A 161 7.54 -5.35 7.94
CA PHE A 161 8.51 -5.11 6.87
C PHE A 161 9.77 -5.90 7.13
N ALA A 162 10.38 -6.38 6.06
CA ALA A 162 11.71 -6.97 6.08
C ALA A 162 12.77 -5.95 6.52
N ALA A 163 14.00 -6.41 6.67
CA ALA A 163 15.14 -5.50 6.84
C ALA A 163 15.19 -4.52 5.67
N GLY A 164 15.47 -3.28 5.97
CA GLY A 164 15.48 -2.22 4.97
C GLY A 164 16.36 -1.06 5.38
N SER A 165 16.33 -0.01 4.59
CA SER A 165 17.11 1.19 4.85
C SER A 165 16.42 2.45 4.36
N TYR A 166 16.84 3.58 4.91
CA TYR A 166 16.49 4.91 4.45
C TYR A 166 17.75 5.71 4.22
N ASP A 167 17.94 6.20 3.00
CA ASP A 167 19.05 7.07 2.64
C ASP A 167 18.65 8.53 2.90
N LEU A 168 19.31 9.13 3.87
CA LEU A 168 19.06 10.52 4.26
C LEU A 168 19.85 11.52 3.41
N THR A 169 20.72 11.06 2.54
CA THR A 169 21.62 11.95 1.76
C THR A 169 20.81 12.91 0.90
N GLU A 170 19.82 12.42 0.16
CA GLU A 170 18.98 13.26 -0.70
C GLU A 170 18.14 14.28 0.10
N VAL A 171 17.70 13.92 1.30
CA VAL A 171 16.91 14.82 2.16
C VAL A 171 17.77 15.93 2.72
N LEU A 172 18.98 15.60 3.15
CA LEU A 172 19.92 16.57 3.71
C LEU A 172 20.45 17.52 2.63
N GLU A 173 20.68 17.05 1.41
CA GLU A 173 21.10 17.89 0.29
C GLU A 173 20.01 18.87 -0.13
N ALA A 174 18.74 18.43 -0.17
CA ALA A 174 17.61 19.29 -0.55
C ALA A 174 17.33 20.43 0.45
N GLU A 175 17.61 20.24 1.75
CA GLU A 175 17.45 21.29 2.76
C GLU A 175 18.54 22.37 2.65
N TRP A 176 19.74 22.03 2.17
CA TRP A 176 20.86 22.99 2.05
C TRP A 176 20.77 23.89 0.83
N GLU A 177 20.10 23.43 -0.24
CA GLU A 177 19.92 24.25 -1.46
C GLU A 177 18.80 25.30 -1.33
N GLY A 178 17.99 25.25 -0.29
CA GLY A 178 16.87 26.17 -0.03
C GLY A 178 17.20 27.43 0.78
N GLU A 179 18.44 27.59 1.26
CA GLU A 179 18.85 28.72 2.12
C GLU A 179 19.76 29.79 1.42
N GLU A 180 19.84 29.80 0.08
CA GLU A 180 20.54 30.87 -0.65
C GLU A 180 19.61 31.97 -1.23
#